data_d55788d71b1a9ec0e244a1a98201534f
#
_entry.id   d55788d71b1a9ec0e244a1a98201534f
#
_cell.length_a   1.000
_cell.length_b   1.000
_cell.length_c   1.000
_cell.angle_alpha   90.00
_cell.angle_beta   90.00
_cell.angle_gamma   90.00
#
_symmetry.space_group_name_H-M   'P 1'
#
loop_
_entity.id
_entity.type
_entity.pdbx_description
1 polymer ?
#
loop_
_entity_poly.entity_id
_entity_poly.type
_entity_poly.pdbx_seq_one_letter_code
_entity_poly.pdbx_strand_id
1 'polypeptide(L)'
;AIIEPAADCFDPKTIRASMGAFFRVRIHNYKSFEEYAEEAGERDYFPFMLKGRDLEQFTPEKTPNRPCSLIFGNESRGLDDGYLEVGTPLCIRHLNTVDSLNLTIAAGIAMHWQFHTFNY
;
A
#
# COMPACT_ATOMS: atom_id res chain seq x y z
N ALA A 1 -2.10 1.82 8.53
CA ALA A 1 -3.18 2.82 8.43
C ALA A 1 -4.32 2.28 7.58
N ILE A 2 -5.54 2.56 7.97
CA ILE A 2 -6.76 2.27 7.22
C ILE A 2 -7.46 3.60 6.96
N ILE A 3 -7.70 3.90 5.70
CA ILE A 3 -8.43 5.10 5.28
C ILE A 3 -9.89 4.72 5.03
N GLU A 4 -10.81 5.34 5.73
CA GLU A 4 -12.24 5.08 5.58
C GLU A 4 -12.80 5.67 4.26
N PRO A 5 -13.83 5.03 3.65
CA PRO A 5 -14.49 3.80 4.10
C PRO A 5 -13.69 2.54 3.78
N ALA A 6 -13.63 1.61 4.73
CA ALA A 6 -12.91 0.34 4.58
C ALA A 6 -13.64 -0.77 5.36
N ALA A 7 -13.24 -2.02 5.12
CA ALA A 7 -13.72 -3.15 5.89
C ALA A 7 -13.30 -3.03 7.37
N ASP A 8 -14.14 -3.53 8.26
CA ASP A 8 -13.85 -3.54 9.69
C ASP A 8 -12.72 -4.54 10.01
N CYS A 9 -11.58 -4.03 10.43
CA CYS A 9 -10.44 -4.86 10.81
C CYS A 9 -10.67 -5.63 12.13
N PHE A 10 -11.66 -5.24 12.91
CA PHE A 10 -12.05 -5.93 14.14
C PHE A 10 -13.11 -7.03 13.93
N ASP A 11 -13.56 -7.23 12.69
CA ASP A 11 -14.43 -8.36 12.37
C ASP A 11 -13.77 -9.68 12.83
N PRO A 12 -14.48 -10.57 13.53
CA PRO A 12 -13.92 -11.82 14.01
C PRO A 12 -13.31 -12.70 12.95
N LYS A 13 -13.84 -12.66 11.71
CA LYS A 13 -13.25 -13.39 10.57
C LYS A 13 -11.90 -12.82 10.17
N THR A 14 -11.76 -11.49 10.16
CA THR A 14 -10.52 -10.79 9.85
C THR A 14 -9.46 -11.09 10.90
N ILE A 15 -9.80 -11.00 12.18
CA ILE A 15 -8.89 -11.32 13.29
C ILE A 15 -8.41 -12.77 13.20
N ARG A 16 -9.32 -13.69 12.93
CA ARG A 16 -9.00 -15.12 12.80
C ARG A 16 -8.11 -15.41 11.60
N ALA A 17 -8.41 -14.78 10.44
CA ALA A 17 -7.63 -14.92 9.22
C ALA A 17 -6.20 -14.34 9.35
N SER A 18 -5.98 -13.40 10.25
CA SER A 18 -4.67 -12.79 10.48
C SER A 18 -3.66 -13.73 11.18
N MET A 19 -4.11 -14.88 11.69
CA MET A 19 -3.27 -15.87 12.38
C MET A 19 -2.39 -15.26 13.48
N GLY A 20 -2.95 -14.31 14.23
CA GLY A 20 -2.28 -13.61 15.32
C GLY A 20 -1.44 -12.39 14.90
N ALA A 21 -1.24 -12.13 13.62
CA ALA A 21 -0.53 -10.93 13.15
C ALA A 21 -1.24 -9.63 13.57
N PHE A 22 -2.56 -9.65 13.70
CA PHE A 22 -3.38 -8.52 14.16
C PHE A 22 -2.84 -7.91 15.46
N PHE A 23 -2.37 -8.72 16.40
CA PHE A 23 -1.86 -8.27 17.71
C PHE A 23 -0.41 -7.74 17.65
N ARG A 24 0.24 -7.84 16.51
CA ARG A 24 1.64 -7.43 16.30
C ARG A 24 1.80 -6.19 15.44
N VAL A 25 0.73 -5.74 14.78
CA VAL A 25 0.74 -4.54 13.95
C VAL A 25 -0.03 -3.42 14.65
N ARG A 26 0.43 -2.21 14.48
CA ARG A 26 -0.28 -1.01 14.92
C ARG A 26 -1.29 -0.62 13.84
N ILE A 27 -2.57 -0.62 14.18
CA ILE A 27 -3.66 -0.30 13.27
C ILE A 27 -4.29 1.01 13.73
N HIS A 28 -4.38 1.98 12.81
CA HIS A 28 -5.05 3.25 13.01
C HIS A 28 -5.99 3.52 11.84
N ASN A 29 -7.19 3.97 12.15
CA ASN A 29 -8.20 4.39 11.18
C ASN A 29 -8.15 5.91 11.01
N TYR A 30 -8.25 6.37 9.78
CA TYR A 30 -8.29 7.78 9.40
C TYR A 30 -9.50 8.04 8.53
N LYS A 31 -10.10 9.22 8.66
CA LYS A 31 -11.26 9.64 7.87
C LYS A 31 -10.90 9.96 6.43
N SER A 32 -9.63 10.37 6.20
CA SER A 32 -9.13 10.75 4.89
C SER A 32 -7.63 10.48 4.78
N PHE A 33 -7.13 10.47 3.54
CA PHE A 33 -5.69 10.38 3.29
C PHE A 33 -4.95 11.60 3.83
N GLU A 34 -5.55 12.78 3.76
CA GLU A 34 -4.98 14.05 4.24
C GLU A 34 -4.72 13.99 5.75
N GLU A 35 -5.68 13.47 6.52
CA GLU A 35 -5.53 13.27 7.96
C GLU A 35 -4.36 12.31 8.27
N TYR A 36 -4.27 11.22 7.53
CA TYR A 36 -3.13 10.31 7.64
C TYR A 36 -1.80 10.98 7.32
N ALA A 37 -1.73 11.73 6.23
CA ALA A 37 -0.51 12.37 5.78
C ALA A 37 0.01 13.42 6.76
N GLU A 38 -0.89 14.17 7.39
CA GLU A 38 -0.55 15.14 8.44
C GLU A 38 0.09 14.46 9.66
N GLU A 39 -0.50 13.37 10.13
CA GLU A 39 0.02 12.63 11.29
C GLU A 39 1.31 11.85 10.96
N ALA A 40 1.38 11.28 9.77
CA ALA A 40 2.50 10.45 9.36
C ALA A 40 3.79 11.23 9.10
N GLY A 41 3.71 12.54 8.83
CA GLY A 41 4.83 13.41 8.56
C GLY A 41 5.51 13.13 7.21
N GLU A 42 6.71 13.68 7.03
CA GLU A 42 7.47 13.51 5.78
C GLU A 42 7.84 12.06 5.51
N ARG A 43 7.43 11.57 4.34
CA ARG A 43 7.74 10.23 3.86
C ARG A 43 7.55 10.10 2.36
N ASP A 44 8.07 9.03 1.79
CA ASP A 44 7.79 8.70 0.41
C ASP A 44 6.48 7.90 0.30
N TYR A 45 5.67 8.24 -0.69
CA TYR A 45 4.40 7.57 -0.95
C TYR A 45 4.48 6.79 -2.25
N PHE A 46 4.08 5.53 -2.19
CA PHE A 46 4.03 4.62 -3.34
C PHE A 46 2.61 4.07 -3.51
N PRO A 47 1.74 4.79 -4.25
CA PRO A 47 0.42 4.26 -4.63
C PRO A 47 0.58 3.12 -5.65
N PHE A 48 -0.03 1.97 -5.38
CA PHE A 48 -0.04 0.84 -6.30
C PHE A 48 -1.26 0.91 -7.20
N MET A 49 -1.03 1.22 -8.48
CA MET A 49 -2.06 1.51 -9.49
C MET A 49 -1.67 0.93 -10.84
N LEU A 50 -2.67 0.55 -11.65
CA LEU A 50 -2.42 0.03 -13.01
C LEU A 50 -1.73 1.06 -13.91
N LYS A 51 -1.96 2.34 -13.69
CA LYS A 51 -1.33 3.46 -14.43
C LYS A 51 0.06 3.83 -13.89
N GLY A 52 0.56 3.14 -12.88
CA GLY A 52 1.87 3.39 -12.28
C GLY A 52 3.04 2.93 -13.14
N ARG A 53 4.24 3.30 -12.72
CA ARG A 53 5.48 2.79 -13.30
C ARG A 53 5.66 1.32 -12.94
N ASP A 54 6.28 0.58 -13.83
CA ASP A 54 6.65 -0.80 -13.57
C ASP A 54 7.57 -0.91 -12.34
N LEU A 55 7.13 -1.68 -11.35
CA LEU A 55 7.87 -1.89 -10.11
C LEU A 55 9.27 -2.46 -10.35
N GLU A 56 9.43 -3.36 -11.31
CA GLU A 56 10.71 -4.01 -11.61
C GLU A 56 11.73 -3.05 -12.24
N GLN A 57 11.24 -1.99 -12.90
CA GLN A 57 12.07 -0.99 -13.58
C GLN A 57 12.30 0.25 -12.70
N PHE A 58 11.62 0.34 -11.58
CA PHE A 58 11.72 1.48 -10.70
C PHE A 58 12.81 1.30 -9.66
N THR A 59 13.80 2.17 -9.71
CA THR A 59 14.84 2.29 -8.67
C THR A 59 14.66 3.64 -7.98
N PRO A 60 14.22 3.68 -6.73
CA PRO A 60 14.10 4.94 -6.01
C PRO A 60 15.47 5.58 -5.77
N GLU A 61 15.50 6.89 -5.74
CA GLU A 61 16.64 7.60 -5.19
C GLU A 61 16.82 7.19 -3.72
N LYS A 62 17.98 6.71 -3.38
CA LYS A 62 18.28 6.29 -2.01
C LYS A 62 18.41 7.52 -1.12
N THR A 63 17.32 7.91 -0.50
CA THR A 63 17.34 8.86 0.61
C THR A 63 17.51 8.05 1.90
N PRO A 64 18.68 8.09 2.55
CA PRO A 64 18.89 7.31 3.77
C PRO A 64 17.86 7.66 4.84
N ASN A 65 17.25 6.64 5.43
CA ASN A 65 16.34 6.74 6.58
C ASN A 65 15.01 7.48 6.35
N ARG A 66 14.60 7.73 5.12
CA ARG A 66 13.27 8.30 4.87
C ARG A 66 12.21 7.19 4.92
N PRO A 67 11.21 7.29 5.81
CA PRO A 67 10.14 6.30 5.84
C PRO A 67 9.31 6.35 4.57
N CYS A 68 8.67 5.23 4.22
CA CYS A 68 7.76 5.21 3.09
C CYS A 68 6.43 4.56 3.44
N SER A 69 5.41 4.84 2.64
CA SER A 69 4.08 4.25 2.73
C SER A 69 3.73 3.58 1.41
N LEU A 70 3.39 2.31 1.48
CA LEU A 70 2.80 1.57 0.38
C LEU A 70 1.29 1.74 0.46
N ILE A 71 0.66 2.26 -0.59
CA ILE A 71 -0.76 2.59 -0.62
C ILE A 71 -1.49 1.67 -1.57
N PHE A 72 -2.51 1.00 -1.07
CA PHE A 72 -3.36 0.09 -1.83
C PHE A 72 -4.81 0.55 -1.78
N GLY A 73 -5.52 0.36 -2.87
CA GLY A 73 -6.93 0.65 -2.95
C GLY A 73 -7.82 -0.53 -2.60
N ASN A 74 -9.09 -0.30 -2.76
CA ASN A 74 -10.13 -1.32 -2.64
C ASN A 74 -9.96 -2.40 -3.72
N GLU A 75 -10.29 -3.65 -3.41
CA GLU A 75 -10.17 -4.79 -4.33
C GLU A 75 -11.00 -4.64 -5.62
N SER A 76 -12.14 -3.94 -5.56
CA SER A 76 -13.04 -3.77 -6.71
C SER A 76 -12.75 -2.52 -7.55
N ARG A 77 -12.30 -1.42 -6.93
CA ARG A 77 -12.11 -0.12 -7.59
C ARG A 77 -10.65 0.31 -7.71
N GLY A 78 -9.77 -0.24 -6.89
CA GLY A 78 -8.42 0.26 -6.73
C GLY A 78 -8.38 1.67 -6.11
N LEU A 79 -7.31 2.38 -6.31
CA LEU A 79 -7.17 3.79 -5.92
C LEU A 79 -7.76 4.70 -7.00
N ASP A 80 -8.39 5.80 -6.60
CA ASP A 80 -8.83 6.81 -7.55
C ASP A 80 -7.65 7.57 -8.17
N ASP A 81 -7.89 8.28 -9.29
CA ASP A 81 -6.83 8.96 -10.06
C ASP A 81 -6.14 10.10 -9.28
N GLY A 82 -6.73 10.60 -8.21
CA GLY A 82 -6.09 11.59 -7.33
C GLY A 82 -4.80 11.07 -6.70
N TYR A 83 -4.68 9.77 -6.50
CA TYR A 83 -3.47 9.15 -5.96
C TYR A 83 -2.28 9.13 -6.94
N LEU A 84 -2.49 9.40 -8.22
CA LEU A 84 -1.38 9.55 -9.19
C LEU A 84 -0.44 10.71 -8.85
N GLU A 85 -0.91 11.71 -8.12
CA GLU A 85 -0.17 12.91 -7.74
C GLU A 85 0.33 12.88 -6.28
N VAL A 86 -0.01 11.86 -5.51
CA VAL A 86 0.33 11.75 -4.10
C VAL A 86 1.82 11.44 -3.88
N GLY A 87 2.43 10.69 -4.79
CA GLY A 87 3.83 10.29 -4.71
C GLY A 87 4.29 9.67 -6.02
N THR A 88 4.99 8.56 -5.95
CA THR A 88 5.41 7.80 -7.13
C THR A 88 4.50 6.60 -7.34
N PRO A 89 3.54 6.65 -8.28
CA PRO A 89 2.66 5.52 -8.56
C PRO A 89 3.45 4.35 -9.15
N LEU A 90 3.22 3.16 -8.63
CA LEU A 90 3.88 1.93 -9.05
C LEU A 90 2.85 0.91 -9.53
N CYS A 91 3.25 0.05 -10.44
CA CYS A 91 2.44 -1.04 -10.96
C CYS A 91 3.19 -2.36 -10.87
N ILE A 92 2.53 -3.37 -10.32
CA ILE A 92 3.00 -4.76 -10.39
C ILE A 92 2.45 -5.35 -11.68
N ARG A 93 3.32 -5.64 -12.64
CA ARG A 93 2.90 -6.23 -13.92
C ARG A 93 2.34 -7.63 -13.72
N HIS A 94 1.28 -7.92 -14.44
CA HIS A 94 0.67 -9.24 -14.53
C HIS A 94 0.14 -9.48 -15.95
N LEU A 95 -0.21 -10.71 -16.25
CA LEU A 95 -0.72 -11.06 -17.58
C LEU A 95 -2.05 -10.34 -17.84
N ASN A 96 -2.22 -9.86 -19.07
CA ASN A 96 -3.45 -9.13 -19.50
C ASN A 96 -4.73 -9.97 -19.47
N THR A 97 -4.62 -11.25 -19.13
CA THR A 97 -5.76 -12.17 -18.94
C THR A 97 -6.42 -12.03 -17.57
N VAL A 98 -5.86 -11.23 -16.68
CA VAL A 98 -6.38 -10.97 -15.32
C VAL A 98 -6.57 -9.47 -15.16
N ASP A 99 -7.72 -9.04 -14.68
CA ASP A 99 -8.04 -7.61 -14.52
C ASP A 99 -7.23 -6.94 -13.41
N SER A 100 -6.91 -7.69 -12.35
CA SER A 100 -6.10 -7.20 -11.22
C SER A 100 -5.48 -8.36 -10.45
N LEU A 101 -4.38 -8.09 -9.73
CA LEU A 101 -3.84 -9.00 -8.73
C LEU A 101 -4.68 -8.95 -7.45
N ASN A 102 -4.76 -10.09 -6.77
CA ASN A 102 -5.29 -10.14 -5.41
C ASN A 102 -4.52 -9.16 -4.51
N LEU A 103 -5.24 -8.38 -3.71
CA LEU A 103 -4.66 -7.34 -2.85
C LEU A 103 -3.58 -7.89 -1.91
N THR A 104 -3.81 -9.05 -1.29
CA THR A 104 -2.85 -9.68 -0.38
C THR A 104 -1.56 -10.06 -1.10
N ILE A 105 -1.66 -10.58 -2.31
CA ILE A 105 -0.50 -10.93 -3.15
C ILE A 105 0.26 -9.65 -3.54
N ALA A 106 -0.45 -8.62 -4.01
CA ALA A 106 0.14 -7.34 -4.37
C ALA A 106 0.87 -6.70 -3.18
N ALA A 107 0.25 -6.70 -2.00
CA ALA A 107 0.87 -6.19 -0.78
C ALA A 107 2.12 -6.99 -0.39
N GLY A 108 2.10 -8.31 -0.51
CA GLY A 108 3.24 -9.17 -0.25
C GLY A 108 4.43 -8.87 -1.18
N ILE A 109 4.18 -8.74 -2.47
CA ILE A 109 5.21 -8.37 -3.46
C ILE A 109 5.79 -6.98 -3.16
N ALA A 110 4.94 -6.01 -2.88
CA ALA A 110 5.37 -4.65 -2.58
C ALA A 110 6.19 -4.56 -1.29
N MET A 111 5.81 -5.28 -0.23
CA MET A 111 6.59 -5.34 1.01
C MET A 111 7.94 -6.02 0.80
N HIS A 112 7.98 -7.10 0.01
CA HIS A 112 9.24 -7.75 -0.35
C HIS A 112 10.16 -6.79 -1.12
N TRP A 113 9.63 -6.11 -2.13
CA TRP A 113 10.36 -5.08 -2.88
C TRP A 113 10.88 -3.98 -1.96
N GLN A 114 10.04 -3.44 -1.07
CA GLN A 114 10.41 -2.40 -0.12
C GLN A 114 11.58 -2.84 0.77
N PHE A 115 11.48 -4.04 1.33
CA PHE A 115 12.52 -4.58 2.21
C PHE A 115 13.89 -4.66 1.51
N HIS A 116 13.92 -5.18 0.29
CA HIS A 116 15.16 -5.32 -0.47
C HIS A 116 15.70 -4.00 -1.03
N THR A 117 14.80 -3.07 -1.36
CA THR A 117 15.18 -1.80 -1.98
C THR A 117 15.75 -0.81 -0.97
N PHE A 118 15.16 -0.74 0.21
CA PHE A 118 15.52 0.24 1.24
C PHE A 118 16.40 -0.33 2.36
N ASN A 119 16.70 -1.61 2.35
CA ASN A 119 17.56 -2.29 3.35
C ASN A 119 17.11 -2.06 4.81
N TYR A 120 15.82 -2.22 5.05
CA TYR A 120 15.31 -2.18 6.42
C TYR A 120 15.75 -3.38 7.26
#